data_3cfcf73602acc0fdf675911dbfc3bb71
#
_entry.id   3cfcf73602acc0fdf675911dbfc3bb71
#
_cell.length_a   1.000
_cell.length_b   1.000
_cell.length_c   1.000
_cell.angle_alpha   90.00
_cell.angle_beta   90.00
_cell.angle_gamma   90.00
#
_symmetry.space_group_name_H-M   'P 1'
#
loop_
_entity.id
_entity.type
_entity.pdbx_description
1 polymer ?
#
loop_
_entity_poly.entity_id
_entity_poly.type
_entity_poly.pdbx_seq_one_letter_code
_entity_poly.pdbx_strand_id
1 'polypeptide(L)'
;MRHILYIGILGAVLAASVDEAQAQVGEPFIHDPSTIAECDGKYYTFGTGEGGLWSADGWTWQGGAVRPGRGAAPDVLKIGDRYLVAYSATGGGLGGSHAGDVLTMWNKTLDPNSPDFK
;
A
#
# COMPACT_ATOMS: atom_id res chain seq x y z
N MET A 1 5.21 15.19 74.01
CA MET A 1 5.55 15.68 72.65
C MET A 1 5.37 14.53 71.69
N ARG A 2 4.36 14.62 70.82
CA ARG A 2 4.08 13.57 69.81
C ARG A 2 4.58 14.08 68.45
N HIS A 3 5.60 13.42 67.90
CA HIS A 3 6.09 13.71 66.56
C HIS A 3 5.23 12.96 65.55
N ILE A 4 4.52 13.69 64.68
CA ILE A 4 3.77 13.14 63.58
C ILE A 4 4.72 13.14 62.36
N LEU A 5 5.02 11.96 61.88
CA LEU A 5 5.84 11.74 60.66
C LEU A 5 4.91 11.78 59.45
N TYR A 6 5.03 12.78 58.58
CA TYR A 6 4.34 12.83 57.29
C TYR A 6 5.17 12.03 56.24
N ILE A 7 4.64 10.92 55.82
CA ILE A 7 5.18 10.17 54.67
C ILE A 7 4.53 10.70 53.41
N GLY A 8 5.27 11.52 52.67
CA GLY A 8 4.87 11.97 51.35
C GLY A 8 5.00 10.85 50.32
N ILE A 9 3.88 10.40 49.76
CA ILE A 9 3.86 9.45 48.63
C ILE A 9 4.08 10.28 47.39
N LEU A 10 5.27 10.14 46.79
CA LEU A 10 5.60 10.73 45.46
C LEU A 10 5.03 9.78 44.39
N GLY A 11 3.87 10.14 43.86
CA GLY A 11 3.29 9.41 42.74
C GLY A 11 4.07 9.71 41.44
N ALA A 12 4.80 8.75 40.95
CA ALA A 12 5.40 8.82 39.61
C ALA A 12 4.29 8.64 38.57
N VAL A 13 3.93 9.69 37.87
CA VAL A 13 3.07 9.62 36.68
C VAL A 13 3.93 9.12 35.54
N LEU A 14 3.77 7.84 35.16
CA LEU A 14 4.29 7.34 33.89
C LEU A 14 3.49 7.99 32.76
N ALA A 15 4.07 8.97 32.10
CA ALA A 15 3.57 9.43 30.82
C ALA A 15 3.82 8.32 29.79
N ALA A 16 2.78 7.57 29.46
CA ALA A 16 2.81 6.71 28.28
C ALA A 16 2.88 7.62 27.05
N SER A 17 4.03 7.63 26.38
CA SER A 17 4.15 8.22 25.05
C SER A 17 3.25 7.42 24.12
N VAL A 18 2.12 7.97 23.71
CA VAL A 18 1.39 7.49 22.55
C VAL A 18 2.28 7.81 21.35
N ASP A 19 2.83 6.76 20.72
CA ASP A 19 3.41 6.90 19.39
C ASP A 19 2.30 7.44 18.49
N GLU A 20 2.38 8.73 18.15
CA GLU A 20 1.53 9.29 17.11
C GLU A 20 1.89 8.54 15.83
N ALA A 21 0.94 7.77 15.30
CA ALA A 21 1.08 7.15 14.00
C ALA A 21 1.40 8.27 12.99
N GLN A 22 2.63 8.31 12.52
CA GLN A 22 3.05 9.32 11.56
C GLN A 22 2.23 9.13 10.28
N ALA A 23 1.61 10.20 9.80
CA ALA A 23 0.89 10.16 8.54
C ALA A 23 1.84 9.78 7.39
N GLN A 24 1.35 8.97 6.45
CA GLN A 24 2.11 8.65 5.24
C GLN A 24 2.54 9.94 4.54
N VAL A 25 3.78 9.96 4.07
CA VAL A 25 4.39 11.11 3.40
C VAL A 25 4.47 10.84 1.90
N GLY A 26 4.45 11.89 1.08
CA GLY A 26 4.52 11.80 -0.37
C GLY A 26 3.17 12.05 -1.04
N GLU A 27 2.91 11.38 -2.14
CA GLU A 27 1.68 11.51 -2.94
C GLU A 27 0.85 10.22 -2.88
N PRO A 28 0.22 9.88 -1.74
CA PRO A 28 -0.47 8.62 -1.54
C PRO A 28 -1.87 8.59 -2.16
N PHE A 29 -2.09 9.31 -3.25
CA PHE A 29 -3.40 9.37 -3.93
C PHE A 29 -3.50 8.30 -5.00
N ILE A 30 -4.42 7.38 -4.81
CA ILE A 30 -4.68 6.27 -5.72
C ILE A 30 -6.17 5.90 -5.67
N HIS A 31 -6.74 5.51 -6.79
CA HIS A 31 -8.13 5.05 -6.87
C HIS A 31 -8.16 3.53 -7.03
N ASP A 32 -8.99 2.85 -6.23
CA ASP A 32 -9.10 1.39 -6.19
C ASP A 32 -7.72 0.71 -6.07
N PRO A 33 -6.99 0.91 -4.96
CA PRO A 33 -5.65 0.38 -4.83
C PRO A 33 -5.64 -1.15 -4.75
N SER A 34 -4.68 -1.77 -5.45
CA SER A 34 -4.37 -3.18 -5.31
C SER A 34 -3.77 -3.51 -3.95
N THR A 35 -3.63 -4.79 -3.66
CA THR A 35 -2.71 -5.27 -2.63
C THR A 35 -1.32 -4.69 -2.86
N ILE A 36 -0.61 -4.37 -1.76
CA ILE A 36 0.79 -3.93 -1.83
C ILE A 36 1.68 -5.13 -2.08
N ALA A 37 2.47 -5.07 -3.15
CA ALA A 37 3.42 -6.13 -3.51
C ALA A 37 4.86 -5.63 -3.39
N GLU A 38 5.73 -6.45 -2.78
CA GLU A 38 7.17 -6.18 -2.72
C GLU A 38 7.86 -6.75 -3.97
N CYS A 39 8.72 -5.93 -4.58
CA CYS A 39 9.56 -6.31 -5.72
C CYS A 39 10.92 -5.61 -5.61
N ASP A 40 11.99 -6.39 -5.53
CA ASP A 40 13.38 -5.91 -5.51
C ASP A 40 13.63 -4.83 -4.43
N GLY A 41 13.11 -5.05 -3.23
CA GLY A 41 13.26 -4.16 -2.08
C GLY A 41 12.43 -2.87 -2.17
N LYS A 42 11.49 -2.79 -3.11
CA LYS A 42 10.49 -1.72 -3.21
C LYS A 42 9.09 -2.27 -3.07
N TYR A 43 8.18 -1.41 -2.68
CA TYR A 43 6.76 -1.71 -2.56
C TYR A 43 5.99 -1.02 -3.67
N TYR A 44 5.00 -1.71 -4.22
CA TYR A 44 4.16 -1.23 -5.31
C TYR A 44 2.69 -1.45 -4.99
N THR A 45 1.85 -0.48 -5.34
CA THR A 45 0.40 -0.63 -5.39
C THR A 45 -0.11 0.04 -6.66
N PHE A 46 -1.09 -0.55 -7.30
CA PHE A 46 -1.62 -0.10 -8.58
C PHE A 46 -3.10 0.26 -8.45
N GLY A 47 -3.52 1.27 -9.19
CA GLY A 47 -4.89 1.74 -9.18
C GLY A 47 -5.62 1.49 -10.49
N THR A 48 -6.88 1.83 -10.50
CA THR A 48 -7.70 1.90 -11.72
C THR A 48 -7.05 2.87 -12.71
N GLY A 49 -6.94 2.46 -13.96
CA GLY A 49 -6.16 3.14 -15.00
C GLY A 49 -4.81 2.45 -15.21
N GLU A 50 -3.78 3.20 -15.58
CA GLU A 50 -2.47 2.66 -15.95
C GLU A 50 -1.37 3.03 -14.96
N GLY A 51 -1.74 3.59 -13.82
CA GLY A 51 -0.79 4.12 -12.85
C GLY A 51 -0.74 3.35 -11.56
N GLY A 52 0.20 3.77 -10.74
CA GLY A 52 0.36 3.27 -9.39
C GLY A 52 1.34 4.11 -8.59
N LEU A 53 1.54 3.66 -7.38
CA LEU A 53 2.49 4.22 -6.44
C LEU A 53 3.59 3.21 -6.15
N TRP A 54 4.75 3.71 -5.85
CA TRP A 54 5.85 2.90 -5.34
C TRP A 54 6.46 3.55 -4.09
N SER A 55 7.11 2.73 -3.27
CA SER A 55 7.78 3.15 -2.05
C SER A 55 9.05 2.34 -1.83
N ALA A 56 10.11 2.99 -1.33
CA ALA A 56 11.33 2.31 -0.94
C ALA A 56 11.32 1.81 0.51
N ASP A 57 10.44 2.36 1.35
CA ASP A 57 10.39 2.11 2.79
C ASP A 57 9.02 1.60 3.29
N GLY A 58 8.02 1.53 2.40
CA GLY A 58 6.64 1.19 2.71
C GLY A 58 5.85 2.33 3.37
N TRP A 59 6.47 3.47 3.57
CA TRP A 59 5.90 4.62 4.28
C TRP A 59 5.79 5.88 3.41
N THR A 60 6.87 6.20 2.69
CA THR A 60 6.90 7.34 1.76
C THR A 60 6.52 6.88 0.36
N TRP A 61 5.38 7.33 -0.15
CA TRP A 61 4.84 6.90 -1.43
C TRP A 61 5.03 7.94 -2.52
N GLN A 62 5.37 7.48 -3.71
CA GLN A 62 5.63 8.30 -4.89
C GLN A 62 4.80 7.77 -6.07
N GLY A 63 4.32 8.68 -6.91
CA GLY A 63 3.67 8.34 -8.16
C GLY A 63 4.65 7.80 -9.20
N GLY A 64 4.10 7.36 -10.35
CA GLY A 64 4.90 6.94 -11.50
C GLY A 64 5.20 5.44 -11.58
N ALA A 65 4.65 4.62 -10.68
CA ALA A 65 4.63 3.19 -10.93
C ALA A 65 3.77 2.89 -12.15
N VAL A 66 4.27 2.02 -13.03
CA VAL A 66 3.56 1.56 -14.23
C VAL A 66 2.98 0.19 -13.93
N ARG A 67 1.66 0.07 -14.06
CA ARG A 67 1.00 -1.21 -13.86
C ARG A 67 1.11 -2.09 -15.10
N PRO A 68 1.49 -3.35 -14.97
CA PRO A 68 1.29 -4.33 -16.03
C PRO A 68 -0.20 -4.49 -16.35
N GLY A 69 -0.57 -4.42 -17.64
CA GLY A 69 -1.96 -4.51 -18.07
C GLY A 69 -2.76 -3.21 -17.95
N ARG A 70 -4.01 -3.27 -18.40
CA ARG A 70 -4.95 -2.12 -18.45
C ARG A 70 -6.29 -2.52 -17.87
N GLY A 71 -7.08 -1.54 -17.44
CA GLY A 71 -8.44 -1.76 -16.95
C GLY A 71 -8.65 -1.22 -15.54
N ALA A 72 -9.68 -1.73 -14.86
CA ALA A 72 -10.11 -1.23 -13.57
C ALA A 72 -9.88 -2.24 -12.44
N ALA A 73 -9.88 -1.74 -11.20
CA ALA A 73 -9.81 -2.53 -9.98
C ALA A 73 -8.73 -3.63 -10.03
N PRO A 74 -7.45 -3.26 -10.17
CA PRO A 74 -6.37 -4.24 -10.26
C PRO A 74 -6.11 -4.90 -8.90
N ASP A 75 -5.59 -6.11 -8.96
CA ASP A 75 -4.92 -6.73 -7.83
C ASP A 75 -3.63 -7.39 -8.28
N VAL A 76 -2.66 -7.50 -7.35
CA VAL A 76 -1.33 -8.04 -7.62
C VAL A 76 -0.97 -9.06 -6.57
N LEU A 77 -0.59 -10.24 -7.01
CA LEU A 77 -0.17 -11.32 -6.13
C LEU A 77 1.20 -11.87 -6.55
N LYS A 78 2.15 -11.93 -5.62
CA LYS A 78 3.42 -12.62 -5.84
C LYS A 78 3.21 -14.14 -5.73
N ILE A 79 3.53 -14.87 -6.78
CA ILE A 79 3.43 -16.34 -6.82
C ILE A 79 4.78 -16.90 -7.28
N GLY A 80 5.53 -17.46 -6.35
CA GLY A 80 6.89 -17.91 -6.61
C GLY A 80 7.81 -16.76 -7.02
N ASP A 81 8.37 -16.86 -8.22
CA ASP A 81 9.28 -15.88 -8.82
C ASP A 81 8.60 -14.84 -9.73
N ARG A 82 7.26 -14.80 -9.75
CA ARG A 82 6.47 -13.97 -10.65
C ARG A 82 5.33 -13.26 -9.92
N TYR A 83 4.79 -12.28 -10.62
CA TYR A 83 3.62 -11.53 -10.20
C TYR A 83 2.45 -11.82 -11.13
N LEU A 84 1.33 -12.25 -10.55
CA LEU A 84 0.04 -12.33 -11.22
C LEU A 84 -0.66 -10.98 -11.02
N VAL A 85 -1.00 -10.31 -12.11
CA VAL A 85 -1.82 -9.09 -12.09
C VAL A 85 -3.19 -9.43 -12.64
N ALA A 86 -4.22 -9.24 -11.85
CA ALA A 86 -5.61 -9.40 -12.26
C ALA A 86 -6.29 -8.04 -12.34
N TYR A 87 -7.18 -7.84 -13.30
CA TYR A 87 -7.92 -6.59 -13.46
C TYR A 87 -9.21 -6.80 -14.26
N SER A 88 -10.17 -5.90 -14.11
CA SER A 88 -11.37 -5.92 -14.93
C SER A 88 -11.10 -5.25 -16.28
N ALA A 89 -11.52 -5.89 -17.37
CA ALA A 89 -11.40 -5.33 -18.71
C ALA A 89 -12.20 -4.05 -18.89
N THR A 90 -13.34 -3.94 -18.21
CA THR A 90 -14.22 -2.77 -18.24
C THR A 90 -14.64 -2.39 -16.83
N GLY A 91 -14.54 -1.11 -16.48
CA GLY A 91 -15.10 -0.58 -15.25
C GLY A 91 -16.61 -0.40 -15.39
N GLY A 92 -17.39 -1.04 -14.52
CA GLY A 92 -18.78 -0.71 -14.31
C GLY A 92 -18.90 0.31 -13.20
N GLY A 93 -19.42 1.51 -13.45
CA GLY A 93 -19.75 2.46 -12.38
C GLY A 93 -20.94 1.98 -11.53
N LEU A 94 -21.27 2.72 -10.47
CA LEU A 94 -22.48 2.49 -9.68
C LEU A 94 -23.71 2.49 -10.59
N GLY A 95 -24.41 1.35 -10.68
CA GLY A 95 -25.56 1.16 -11.55
C GLY A 95 -25.25 0.74 -12.98
N GLY A 96 -23.98 0.53 -13.33
CA GLY A 96 -23.56 -0.02 -14.62
C GLY A 96 -23.68 -1.54 -14.68
N SER A 97 -23.55 -2.08 -15.89
CA SER A 97 -23.39 -3.52 -16.09
C SER A 97 -22.07 -3.97 -15.49
N HIS A 98 -22.11 -4.89 -14.54
CA HIS A 98 -20.92 -5.51 -13.97
C HIS A 98 -20.41 -6.68 -14.85
N ALA A 99 -20.89 -6.79 -16.07
CA ALA A 99 -20.44 -7.77 -17.03
C ALA A 99 -19.09 -7.35 -17.62
N GLY A 100 -18.03 -7.68 -16.94
CA GLY A 100 -16.67 -7.49 -17.41
C GLY A 100 -15.85 -8.75 -17.20
N ASP A 101 -14.99 -9.06 -18.16
CA ASP A 101 -14.05 -10.15 -18.02
C ASP A 101 -12.98 -9.80 -16.99
N VAL A 102 -12.61 -10.76 -16.16
CA VAL A 102 -11.38 -10.69 -15.37
C VAL A 102 -10.23 -11.12 -16.27
N LEU A 103 -9.36 -10.19 -16.56
CA LEU A 103 -8.13 -10.45 -17.28
C LEU A 103 -6.98 -10.65 -16.31
N THR A 104 -6.03 -11.49 -16.71
CA THR A 104 -4.82 -11.73 -15.93
C THR A 104 -3.59 -11.65 -16.82
N MET A 105 -2.49 -11.21 -16.24
CA MET A 105 -1.19 -11.28 -16.86
C MET A 105 -0.11 -11.63 -15.86
N TRP A 106 0.97 -12.22 -16.36
CA TRP A 106 2.14 -12.54 -15.57
C TRP A 106 3.29 -11.60 -15.90
N ASN A 107 3.97 -11.13 -14.86
CA ASN A 107 5.20 -10.36 -14.99
C ASN A 107 6.27 -10.90 -14.05
N LYS A 108 7.53 -10.80 -14.42
CA LYS A 108 8.65 -11.20 -13.57
C LYS A 108 9.06 -10.13 -12.58
N THR A 109 8.74 -8.89 -12.88
CA THR A 109 9.10 -7.72 -12.09
C THR A 109 7.97 -6.70 -12.09
N LEU A 110 7.96 -5.81 -11.12
CA LEU A 110 7.07 -4.64 -11.06
C LEU A 110 7.85 -3.33 -11.33
N ASP A 111 9.16 -3.42 -11.54
CA ASP A 111 9.99 -2.27 -11.92
C ASP A 111 9.91 -2.00 -13.42
N PRO A 112 9.31 -0.89 -13.87
CA PRO A 112 9.18 -0.58 -15.29
C PRO A 112 10.53 -0.31 -16.00
N ASN A 113 11.60 -0.11 -15.24
CA ASN A 113 12.94 0.07 -15.79
C ASN A 113 13.68 -1.25 -16.02
N SER A 114 13.13 -2.36 -15.55
CA SER A 114 13.72 -3.69 -15.74
C SER A 114 13.46 -4.19 -17.17
N PRO A 115 14.46 -4.86 -17.81
CA PRO A 115 14.25 -5.51 -19.12
C PRO A 115 13.24 -6.66 -19.08
N ASP A 116 12.93 -7.17 -17.89
CA ASP A 116 11.95 -8.24 -17.69
C ASP A 116 10.51 -7.72 -17.48
N PHE A 117 10.32 -6.40 -17.46
CA PHE A 117 8.98 -5.78 -17.37
C PHE A 117 8.23 -5.92 -18.70
N LYS A 118 6.94 -6.28 -18.63
CA LYS A 118 6.05 -6.50 -19.79
C LYS A 118 4.74 -5.76 -19.63
#